data_437615c83ed30764a7820839551e26c7
#
_entry.id   437615c83ed30764a7820839551e26c7
#
_cell.length_a   1.000
_cell.length_b   1.000
_cell.length_c   1.000
_cell.angle_alpha   90.00
_cell.angle_beta   90.00
_cell.angle_gamma   90.00
#
_symmetry.space_group_name_H-M   'P 1'
#
loop_
_entity.id
_entity.type
_entity.pdbx_description
1 polymer ?
#
loop_
_entity_poly.entity_id
_entity_poly.type
_entity_poly.pdbx_seq_one_letter_code
_entity_poly.pdbx_strand_id
1 'polypeptide(L)'
;MDKKVIIGYTTGVFDMFHIGHLNILKKAKACCDYLIVGISTDELVEHDKNKRPIIPFKDRCEIVKAIRYVDEVVPQVDKDKLGAYLRMEKRLHTMFVGGDWKGTHPWERYEQQSNPYA
;
A
#
# COMPACT_ATOMS: atom_id res chain seq x y z
N MET A 1 11.70 -15.10 24.07
CA MET A 1 10.64 -14.11 24.18
C MET A 1 10.03 -13.81 22.85
N ASP A 2 8.83 -14.19 22.74
CA ASP A 2 8.19 -14.13 21.44
C ASP A 2 7.56 -12.78 21.19
N LYS A 3 8.31 -11.93 20.57
CA LYS A 3 7.79 -10.65 20.17
C LYS A 3 6.95 -10.83 18.95
N LYS A 4 5.70 -10.46 19.06
CA LYS A 4 4.79 -10.57 17.94
C LYS A 4 5.11 -9.52 16.89
N VAL A 5 5.38 -9.97 15.68
CA VAL A 5 5.67 -9.08 14.58
C VAL A 5 4.36 -8.67 13.93
N ILE A 6 4.16 -7.36 13.80
CA ILE A 6 2.95 -6.82 13.17
C ILE A 6 3.28 -6.54 11.72
N ILE A 7 2.54 -7.19 10.81
CA ILE A 7 2.72 -6.99 9.39
C ILE A 7 1.62 -6.08 8.88
N GLY A 8 2.02 -4.98 8.27
CA GLY A 8 1.08 -4.01 7.72
C GLY A 8 1.10 -4.04 6.21
N TYR A 9 0.01 -3.61 5.61
CA TYR A 9 -0.16 -3.60 4.18
C TYR A 9 -0.82 -2.30 3.75
N THR A 10 -0.27 -1.65 2.77
CA THR A 10 -0.89 -0.49 2.15
C THR A 10 -0.74 -0.59 0.65
N THR A 11 -1.68 0.01 -0.07
CA THR A 11 -1.68 -0.06 -1.52
C THR A 11 -1.74 1.32 -2.12
N GLY A 12 -1.32 1.42 -3.36
CA GLY A 12 -1.47 2.67 -4.08
C GLY A 12 -0.87 2.58 -5.46
N VAL A 13 -1.09 3.62 -6.22
CA VAL A 13 -0.51 3.76 -7.55
C VAL A 13 0.92 4.26 -7.44
N PHE A 14 1.15 5.22 -6.57
CA PHE A 14 2.47 5.84 -6.35
C PHE A 14 3.08 6.36 -7.64
N ASP A 15 2.25 6.99 -8.47
CA ASP A 15 2.71 7.60 -9.70
C ASP A 15 3.35 8.94 -9.38
N MET A 16 4.49 9.22 -10.02
CA MET A 16 5.24 10.45 -9.78
C MET A 16 5.49 10.69 -8.29
N PHE A 17 6.14 9.72 -7.69
CA PHE A 17 6.38 9.69 -6.24
C PHE A 17 6.81 11.04 -5.69
N HIS A 18 6.15 11.48 -4.63
CA HIS A 18 6.43 12.77 -4.01
C HIS A 18 6.31 12.68 -2.49
N ILE A 19 6.48 13.81 -1.83
CA ILE A 19 6.52 13.85 -0.37
C ILE A 19 5.22 13.32 0.28
N GLY A 20 4.09 13.51 -0.37
CA GLY A 20 2.84 12.97 0.14
C GLY A 20 2.86 11.46 0.21
N HIS A 21 3.41 10.82 -0.82
CA HIS A 21 3.55 9.38 -0.83
C HIS A 21 4.52 8.92 0.27
N LEU A 22 5.62 9.64 0.41
CA LEU A 22 6.61 9.29 1.43
C LEU A 22 6.00 9.36 2.82
N ASN A 23 5.21 10.37 3.09
CA ASN A 23 4.59 10.53 4.41
C ASN A 23 3.60 9.41 4.70
N ILE A 24 2.88 8.94 3.70
CA ILE A 24 1.98 7.79 3.86
C ILE A 24 2.76 6.57 4.29
N LEU A 25 3.87 6.30 3.60
CA LEU A 25 4.67 5.12 3.91
C LEU A 25 5.33 5.24 5.28
N LYS A 26 5.78 6.43 5.62
CA LYS A 26 6.39 6.67 6.93
C LYS A 26 5.40 6.40 8.06
N LYS A 27 4.17 6.88 7.90
CA LYS A 27 3.13 6.67 8.91
C LYS A 27 2.75 5.19 9.00
N ALA A 28 2.64 4.53 7.85
CA ALA A 28 2.31 3.13 7.82
C ALA A 28 3.36 2.30 8.56
N LYS A 29 4.62 2.57 8.30
CA LYS A 29 5.70 1.82 8.94
C LYS A 29 5.72 2.08 10.44
N ALA A 30 5.34 3.26 10.88
CA ALA A 30 5.31 3.58 12.31
C ALA A 30 4.29 2.72 13.06
N CYS A 31 3.33 2.14 12.36
CA CYS A 31 2.26 1.35 12.97
C CYS A 31 2.48 -0.15 12.83
N CYS A 32 3.58 -0.57 12.27
CA CYS A 32 3.85 -2.00 12.08
C CYS A 32 5.35 -2.26 12.12
N ASP A 33 5.70 -3.53 12.13
CA ASP A 33 7.10 -3.93 12.14
C ASP A 33 7.60 -4.27 10.75
N TYR A 34 6.72 -4.71 9.88
CA TYR A 34 7.06 -5.13 8.53
C TYR A 34 6.00 -4.59 7.60
N LEU A 35 6.39 -3.72 6.69
CA LEU A 35 5.44 -3.06 5.80
C LEU A 35 5.50 -3.62 4.39
N ILE A 36 4.36 -4.13 3.93
CA ILE A 36 4.19 -4.61 2.57
C ILE A 36 3.42 -3.55 1.80
N VAL A 37 3.94 -3.16 0.65
CA VAL A 37 3.28 -2.15 -0.18
C VAL A 37 2.84 -2.79 -1.49
N GLY A 38 1.56 -2.70 -1.79
CA GLY A 38 1.00 -3.17 -3.05
C GLY A 38 0.97 -2.03 -4.04
N ILE A 39 1.58 -2.22 -5.19
CA ILE A 39 1.63 -1.20 -6.25
C ILE A 39 0.65 -1.61 -7.34
N SER A 40 -0.29 -0.73 -7.65
CA SER A 40 -1.27 -1.01 -8.70
C SER A 40 -0.58 -1.16 -10.05
N THR A 41 -0.92 -2.22 -10.76
CA THR A 41 -0.38 -2.42 -12.11
C THR A 41 -0.94 -1.36 -13.05
N ASP A 42 -0.25 -1.17 -14.18
CA ASP A 42 -0.74 -0.22 -15.18
C ASP A 42 -2.14 -0.61 -15.66
N GLU A 43 -2.36 -1.90 -15.83
CA GLU A 43 -3.67 -2.39 -16.28
C GLU A 43 -4.77 -2.11 -15.26
N LEU A 44 -4.48 -2.29 -13.99
CA LEU A 44 -5.48 -2.00 -12.95
C LEU A 44 -5.82 -0.52 -12.91
N VAL A 45 -4.83 0.34 -13.01
CA VAL A 45 -5.06 1.78 -13.00
C VAL A 45 -5.88 2.19 -14.21
N GLU A 46 -5.55 1.64 -15.38
CA GLU A 46 -6.29 1.95 -16.59
C GLU A 46 -7.75 1.52 -16.48
N HIS A 47 -7.98 0.36 -15.90
CA HIS A 47 -9.33 -0.15 -15.70
C HIS A 47 -10.12 0.75 -14.76
N ASP A 48 -9.51 1.16 -13.65
CA ASP A 48 -10.21 1.94 -12.64
C ASP A 48 -10.35 3.41 -12.98
N LYS A 49 -9.32 4.00 -13.57
CA LYS A 49 -9.26 5.45 -13.78
C LYS A 49 -9.29 5.85 -15.23
N ASN A 50 -9.42 4.90 -16.12
CA ASN A 50 -9.51 5.12 -17.55
C ASN A 50 -8.32 5.88 -18.14
N LYS A 51 -7.16 5.74 -17.52
CA LYS A 51 -5.90 6.26 -18.05
C LYS A 51 -4.75 5.58 -17.35
N ARG A 52 -3.62 5.47 -18.05
CA ARG A 52 -2.46 4.80 -17.51
C ARG A 52 -1.62 5.77 -16.69
N PRO A 53 -0.85 5.26 -15.71
CA PRO A 53 0.08 6.11 -14.96
C PRO A 53 1.13 6.70 -15.89
N ILE A 54 1.69 7.81 -15.48
CA ILE A 54 2.77 8.45 -16.23
C ILE A 54 4.05 7.63 -16.09
N ILE A 55 4.32 7.13 -14.88
CA ILE A 55 5.49 6.32 -14.62
C ILE A 55 5.11 4.85 -14.76
N PRO A 56 5.82 4.07 -15.60
CA PRO A 56 5.47 2.65 -15.76
C PRO A 56 5.55 1.87 -14.46
N PHE A 57 4.78 0.80 -14.37
CA PHE A 57 4.72 -0.01 -13.17
C PHE A 57 6.09 -0.44 -12.66
N LYS A 58 6.95 -0.91 -13.56
CA LYS A 58 8.28 -1.37 -13.18
C LYS A 58 9.06 -0.28 -12.43
N ASP A 59 9.01 0.93 -12.96
CA ASP A 59 9.75 2.04 -12.35
C ASP A 59 9.12 2.48 -11.04
N ARG A 60 7.80 2.46 -10.97
CA ARG A 60 7.10 2.80 -9.72
C ARG A 60 7.49 1.81 -8.61
N CYS A 61 7.57 0.54 -8.94
CA CYS A 61 7.99 -0.46 -7.98
C CYS A 61 9.41 -0.24 -7.51
N GLU A 62 10.32 0.09 -8.44
CA GLU A 62 11.71 0.32 -8.08
C GLU A 62 11.86 1.51 -7.13
N ILE A 63 11.12 2.57 -7.40
CA ILE A 63 11.18 3.75 -6.54
C ILE A 63 10.68 3.43 -5.14
N VAL A 64 9.52 2.81 -5.04
CA VAL A 64 8.94 2.49 -3.74
C VAL A 64 9.80 1.49 -2.99
N LYS A 65 10.36 0.53 -3.70
CA LYS A 65 11.21 -0.48 -3.09
C LYS A 65 12.44 0.13 -2.45
N ALA A 66 12.91 1.26 -2.96
CA ALA A 66 14.08 1.93 -2.44
C ALA A 66 13.80 2.79 -1.20
N ILE A 67 12.53 2.96 -0.85
CA ILE A 67 12.15 3.77 0.31
C ILE A 67 12.43 2.96 1.57
N ARG A 68 13.14 3.58 2.50
CA ARG A 68 13.60 2.85 3.70
C ARG A 68 12.49 2.36 4.62
N TYR A 69 11.29 2.90 4.48
CA TYR A 69 10.16 2.46 5.30
C TYR A 69 9.49 1.21 4.77
N VAL A 70 9.82 0.82 3.54
CA VAL A 70 9.16 -0.29 2.85
C VAL A 70 9.99 -1.55 2.97
N ASP A 71 9.37 -2.63 3.42
CA ASP A 71 10.06 -3.90 3.58
C ASP A 71 9.83 -4.82 2.39
N GLU A 72 8.67 -4.72 1.75
CA GLU A 72 8.34 -5.60 0.64
C GLU A 72 7.39 -4.89 -0.31
N VAL A 73 7.61 -5.08 -1.61
CA VAL A 73 6.73 -4.53 -2.64
C VAL A 73 6.12 -5.69 -3.41
N VAL A 74 4.80 -5.64 -3.62
CA VAL A 74 4.08 -6.67 -4.36
C VAL A 74 3.18 -6.00 -5.38
N PRO A 75 2.87 -6.66 -6.49
CA PRO A 75 1.93 -6.10 -7.46
C PRO A 75 0.51 -6.20 -6.95
N GLN A 76 -0.28 -5.19 -7.22
CA GLN A 76 -1.71 -5.24 -6.95
C GLN A 76 -2.43 -5.28 -8.28
N VAL A 77 -2.98 -6.43 -8.60
CA VAL A 77 -3.65 -6.63 -9.89
C VAL A 77 -5.16 -6.48 -9.78
N ASP A 78 -5.66 -6.49 -8.54
CA ASP A 78 -7.08 -6.36 -8.27
C ASP A 78 -7.21 -5.61 -6.94
N LYS A 79 -8.23 -4.77 -6.84
CA LYS A 79 -8.37 -3.89 -5.68
C LYS A 79 -8.33 -4.60 -4.34
N ASP A 80 -8.98 -5.74 -4.25
CA ASP A 80 -9.13 -6.40 -2.95
C ASP A 80 -8.50 -7.78 -2.85
N LYS A 81 -8.20 -8.35 -3.99
CA LYS A 81 -7.78 -9.74 -4.02
C LYS A 81 -6.49 -10.02 -3.28
N LEU A 82 -5.51 -9.15 -3.45
CA LEU A 82 -4.23 -9.37 -2.81
C LEU A 82 -4.31 -9.20 -1.31
N GLY A 83 -5.05 -8.19 -0.87
CA GLY A 83 -5.26 -8.00 0.56
C GLY A 83 -5.95 -9.20 1.19
N ALA A 84 -6.98 -9.72 0.53
CA ALA A 84 -7.67 -10.90 1.02
C ALA A 84 -6.73 -12.10 1.06
N TYR A 85 -5.92 -12.26 0.03
CA TYR A 85 -4.97 -13.36 -0.02
C TYR A 85 -3.98 -13.29 1.14
N LEU A 86 -3.44 -12.11 1.40
CA LEU A 86 -2.49 -11.93 2.48
C LEU A 86 -3.10 -12.20 3.85
N ARG A 87 -4.36 -11.85 4.00
CA ARG A 87 -5.08 -12.16 5.25
C ARG A 87 -5.28 -13.65 5.43
N MET A 88 -5.62 -14.32 4.36
CA MET A 88 -5.80 -15.77 4.41
C MET A 88 -4.50 -16.49 4.73
N GLU A 89 -3.40 -15.93 4.28
CA GLU A 89 -2.08 -16.47 4.60
C GLU A 89 -1.63 -16.10 6.00
N LYS A 90 -2.43 -15.31 6.69
CA LYS A 90 -2.11 -14.82 8.03
C LYS A 90 -0.83 -14.01 8.08
N ARG A 91 -0.46 -13.41 6.96
CA ARG A 91 0.69 -12.51 6.91
C ARG A 91 0.30 -11.08 7.25
N LEU A 92 -0.97 -10.77 7.11
CA LEU A 92 -1.44 -9.39 7.25
C LEU A 92 -2.15 -9.21 8.58
N HIS A 93 -1.65 -8.31 9.40
CA HIS A 93 -2.25 -7.98 10.68
C HIS A 93 -3.03 -6.69 10.63
N THR A 94 -2.63 -5.78 9.75
CA THR A 94 -3.30 -4.50 9.67
C THR A 94 -3.21 -3.96 8.24
N MET A 95 -4.20 -3.21 7.83
CA MET A 95 -4.25 -2.64 6.51
C MET A 95 -4.41 -1.13 6.63
N PHE A 96 -3.60 -0.40 5.90
CA PHE A 96 -3.61 1.04 5.94
C PHE A 96 -4.12 1.61 4.63
N VAL A 97 -4.82 2.73 4.74
CA VAL A 97 -5.24 3.49 3.58
C VAL A 97 -4.57 4.84 3.69
N GLY A 98 -4.03 5.31 2.60
CA GLY A 98 -3.37 6.61 2.60
C GLY A 98 -4.33 7.68 3.06
N GLY A 99 -3.79 8.73 3.64
CA GLY A 99 -4.58 9.81 4.16
C GLY A 99 -4.69 9.74 5.65
N ASP A 100 -5.90 9.75 6.13
CA ASP A 100 -6.14 9.91 7.55
C ASP A 100 -6.52 8.61 8.24
N TRP A 101 -5.62 8.06 9.03
CA TRP A 101 -5.94 6.86 9.81
C TRP A 101 -5.56 7.04 11.27
N LYS A 102 -6.15 8.03 11.86
CA LYS A 102 -5.84 8.47 13.22
C LYS A 102 -6.42 7.53 14.26
N GLY A 103 -5.74 6.47 14.52
CA GLY A 103 -6.10 5.62 15.64
C GLY A 103 -7.41 4.89 15.53
N THR A 104 -8.17 5.08 14.48
CA THR A 104 -9.38 4.32 14.29
C THR A 104 -9.05 3.04 13.54
N HIS A 105 -10.04 2.19 13.40
CA HIS A 105 -9.84 0.91 12.80
C HIS A 105 -9.46 1.05 11.31
N PRO A 106 -8.29 0.60 10.87
CA PRO A 106 -7.84 0.82 9.49
C PRO A 106 -8.78 0.24 8.44
N TRP A 107 -9.45 -0.85 8.76
CA TRP A 107 -10.37 -1.50 7.83
C TRP A 107 -11.51 -0.60 7.40
N GLU A 108 -12.06 0.12 8.35
CA GLU A 108 -13.18 0.99 8.07
C GLU A 108 -12.78 2.09 7.12
N ARG A 109 -11.57 2.61 7.32
CA ARG A 109 -11.08 3.65 6.44
C ARG A 109 -10.77 3.14 5.05
N TYR A 110 -10.31 1.92 4.96
CA TYR A 110 -10.03 1.34 3.66
C TYR A 110 -11.28 1.32 2.78
N GLU A 111 -12.41 1.01 3.38
CA GLU A 111 -13.66 0.95 2.64
C GLU A 111 -14.22 2.33 2.32
N GLN A 112 -13.93 3.32 3.14
CA GLN A 112 -14.49 4.64 2.97
C GLN A 112 -13.69 5.54 2.06
N GLN A 113 -12.40 5.31 1.97
CA GLN A 113 -11.52 6.22 1.27
C GLN A 113 -10.59 5.50 0.32
N SER A 114 -10.77 5.71 -0.95
CA SER A 114 -9.71 5.35 -1.86
C SER A 114 -8.82 6.58 -1.96
N ASN A 115 -7.59 6.40 -1.63
CA ASN A 115 -6.63 7.49 -1.63
C ASN A 115 -6.28 7.88 -3.07
N PRO A 116 -6.68 9.08 -3.51
CA PRO A 116 -6.42 9.48 -4.89
C PRO A 116 -4.96 9.77 -5.16
N TYR A 117 -4.14 9.84 -4.14
CA TYR A 117 -2.73 10.18 -4.29
C TYR A 117 -1.80 8.98 -4.22
N ALA A 118 -2.34 7.83 -3.94
CA ALA A 118 -1.52 6.64 -3.85
C ALA A 118 -1.69 5.74 -5.05
#